data_8f2d9b0e61e2231bf841daf1c5f5a02a
#
_entry.id   8f2d9b0e61e2231bf841daf1c5f5a02a
#
_cell.length_a   1.000
_cell.length_b   1.000
_cell.length_c   1.000
_cell.angle_alpha   90.00
_cell.angle_beta   90.00
_cell.angle_gamma   90.00
#
_symmetry.space_group_name_H-M   'P 1'
#
loop_
_entity.id
_entity.type
_entity.pdbx_description
1 polymer ?
#
loop_
_entity_poly.entity_id
_entity_poly.type
_entity_poly.pdbx_seq_one_letter_code
_entity_poly.pdbx_strand_id
1 'polypeptide(L)'
;MQPLVPYLLGEKHPGGKRIADYQKCVRTVDIDSVGDNRHLTYFEMLGNWSLGDYFKKDAIAMSYKFLTEELGIDPEKLSVTCFAGDADAPKDIEAFEAWKNAGIPEERIYFYGKEDNWWIAGEEGPCGPDTEMFLDTGKPACSENCQPSCNCGKYVEIWNNVFMEYYKSKDGLSLIHISEPTRRTPI
;
A
#
# COMPACT_ATOMS: atom_id res chain seq x y z
N MET A 1 9.08 5.89 -9.14
CA MET A 1 8.38 4.68 -9.59
C MET A 1 8.24 4.55 -11.11
N GLN A 2 8.00 5.63 -11.88
CA GLN A 2 7.87 5.55 -13.35
C GLN A 2 8.98 4.72 -14.05
N PRO A 3 10.27 4.84 -13.70
CA PRO A 3 11.32 4.00 -14.31
C PRO A 3 11.17 2.50 -14.05
N LEU A 4 10.39 2.10 -13.05
CA LEU A 4 10.18 0.69 -12.70
C LEU A 4 8.99 0.04 -13.39
N VAL A 5 8.13 0.82 -14.08
CA VAL A 5 6.92 0.31 -14.73
C VAL A 5 7.21 -0.83 -15.72
N PRO A 6 8.22 -0.80 -16.60
CA PRO A 6 8.52 -1.92 -17.48
C PRO A 6 8.83 -3.22 -16.72
N TYR A 7 9.52 -3.10 -15.60
CA TYR A 7 9.90 -4.24 -14.77
C TYR A 7 8.70 -4.78 -13.97
N LEU A 8 7.80 -3.90 -13.55
CA LEU A 8 6.52 -4.29 -12.95
C LEU A 8 5.60 -5.00 -13.96
N LEU A 9 5.79 -4.75 -15.25
CA LEU A 9 5.09 -5.41 -16.35
C LEU A 9 5.83 -6.65 -16.89
N GLY A 10 6.89 -7.12 -16.21
CA GLY A 10 7.53 -8.39 -16.47
C GLY A 10 8.89 -8.34 -17.15
N GLU A 11 9.45 -7.18 -17.47
CA GLU A 11 10.83 -7.08 -17.92
C GLU A 11 11.81 -7.43 -16.78
N LYS A 12 12.98 -7.93 -17.15
CA LYS A 12 14.02 -8.28 -16.16
C LYS A 12 14.78 -7.03 -15.71
N HIS A 13 14.72 -6.72 -14.43
CA HIS A 13 15.51 -5.64 -13.86
C HIS A 13 16.98 -6.07 -13.64
N PRO A 14 17.99 -5.25 -14.01
CA PRO A 14 19.41 -5.62 -13.86
C PRO A 14 19.85 -5.80 -12.40
N GLY A 15 19.19 -5.13 -11.44
CA GLY A 15 19.45 -5.26 -10.01
C GLY A 15 18.76 -6.44 -9.33
N GLY A 16 18.02 -7.29 -10.08
CA GLY A 16 17.34 -8.46 -9.52
C GLY A 16 15.84 -8.24 -9.30
N LYS A 17 15.25 -9.08 -8.44
CA LYS A 17 13.80 -9.09 -8.22
C LYS A 17 13.35 -8.33 -6.97
N ARG A 18 14.25 -8.03 -6.04
CA ARG A 18 13.99 -7.26 -4.83
C ARG A 18 14.72 -5.94 -4.92
N ILE A 19 13.98 -4.87 -5.03
CA ILE A 19 14.54 -3.53 -5.16
C ILE A 19 14.12 -2.71 -3.95
N ALA A 20 15.04 -1.99 -3.35
CA ALA A 20 14.75 -0.95 -2.38
C ALA A 20 15.51 0.32 -2.80
N ASP A 21 14.87 1.45 -2.66
CA ASP A 21 15.43 2.74 -3.02
C ASP A 21 14.78 3.85 -2.19
N TYR A 22 15.46 4.99 -2.13
CA TYR A 22 14.86 6.23 -1.67
C TYR A 22 15.10 7.31 -2.71
N GLN A 23 14.13 8.19 -2.91
CA GLN A 23 14.25 9.25 -3.87
C GLN A 23 13.57 10.54 -3.40
N LYS A 24 14.12 11.67 -3.83
CA LYS A 24 13.51 12.98 -3.65
C LYS A 24 12.34 13.12 -4.62
N CYS A 25 11.19 13.49 -4.09
CA CYS A 25 9.95 13.60 -4.84
C CYS A 25 9.35 15.00 -4.71
N VAL A 26 8.75 15.47 -5.81
CA VAL A 26 7.86 16.62 -5.83
C VAL A 26 6.47 16.13 -6.23
N ARG A 27 5.45 16.45 -5.42
CA ARG A 27 4.06 16.14 -5.72
C ARG A 27 3.28 17.45 -5.83
N THR A 28 2.66 17.67 -6.98
CA THR A 28 1.95 18.93 -7.29
C THR A 28 0.43 18.79 -7.29
N VAL A 29 -0.08 17.56 -7.36
CA VAL A 29 -1.53 17.29 -7.37
C VAL A 29 -2.22 17.69 -6.06
N ASP A 30 -1.48 17.69 -4.95
CA ASP A 30 -1.97 18.02 -3.62
C ASP A 30 -1.55 19.42 -3.16
N ILE A 31 -1.12 20.29 -4.09
CA ILE A 31 -0.53 21.60 -3.75
C ILE A 31 -1.49 22.50 -2.97
N ASP A 32 -2.79 22.39 -3.26
CA ASP A 32 -3.83 23.18 -2.58
C ASP A 32 -4.07 22.69 -1.14
N SER A 33 -3.62 21.50 -0.81
CA SER A 33 -3.70 20.88 0.53
C SER A 33 -2.43 21.10 1.36
N VAL A 34 -1.37 21.64 0.76
CA VAL A 34 -0.10 21.92 1.47
C VAL A 34 -0.32 22.98 2.53
N GLY A 35 0.11 22.65 3.75
CA GLY A 35 -0.11 23.48 4.94
C GLY A 35 -0.94 22.78 6.00
N ASP A 36 -1.56 21.64 5.66
CA ASP A 36 -2.09 20.72 6.65
C ASP A 36 -0.95 19.89 7.29
N ASN A 37 -1.29 18.86 8.08
CA ASN A 37 -0.31 18.01 8.77
C ASN A 37 0.10 16.76 7.97
N ARG A 38 -0.25 16.66 6.70
CA ARG A 38 -0.04 15.48 5.87
C ARG A 38 0.63 15.77 4.52
N HIS A 39 0.20 16.84 3.84
CA HIS A 39 0.59 17.11 2.46
C HIS A 39 1.85 17.96 2.37
N LEU A 40 2.83 17.44 1.67
CA LEU A 40 4.11 18.10 1.40
C LEU A 40 4.31 18.20 -0.12
N THR A 41 4.84 19.33 -0.59
CA THR A 41 5.23 19.49 -2.00
C THR A 41 6.51 18.77 -2.33
N TYR A 42 7.45 18.74 -1.37
CA TYR A 42 8.75 18.08 -1.47
C TYR A 42 8.93 17.12 -0.29
N PHE A 43 9.35 15.92 -0.58
CA PHE A 43 9.62 14.87 0.42
C PHE A 43 10.57 13.81 -0.14
N GLU A 44 11.09 12.98 0.72
CA GLU A 44 11.82 11.78 0.33
C GLU A 44 10.90 10.57 0.46
N MET A 45 10.81 9.78 -0.61
CA MET A 45 10.04 8.55 -0.62
C MET A 45 10.99 7.36 -0.52
N LEU A 46 10.88 6.61 0.58
CA LEU A 46 11.49 5.31 0.73
C LEU A 46 10.53 4.26 0.16
N GLY A 47 11.04 3.33 -0.65
CA GLY A 47 10.22 2.31 -1.26
C GLY A 47 10.93 0.98 -1.43
N ASN A 48 10.12 -0.07 -1.53
CA ASN A 48 10.57 -1.41 -1.87
C ASN A 48 9.63 -2.01 -2.92
N TRP A 49 10.21 -2.78 -3.83
CA TRP A 49 9.47 -3.40 -4.93
C TRP A 49 9.84 -4.86 -5.05
N SER A 50 8.81 -5.69 -5.23
CA SER A 50 8.93 -7.10 -5.58
C SER A 50 8.61 -7.27 -7.06
N LEU A 51 9.57 -7.76 -7.83
CA LEU A 51 9.42 -8.02 -9.25
C LEU A 51 9.20 -9.54 -9.45
N GLY A 52 8.05 -10.03 -8.95
CA GLY A 52 7.70 -11.45 -9.00
C GLY A 52 8.52 -12.33 -8.06
N ASP A 53 8.78 -11.88 -6.82
CA ASP A 53 9.53 -12.63 -5.81
C ASP A 53 8.69 -12.85 -4.53
N TYR A 54 8.21 -11.80 -3.90
CA TYR A 54 7.30 -11.87 -2.74
C TYR A 54 6.01 -11.08 -3.02
N PHE A 55 4.95 -11.37 -2.26
CA PHE A 55 3.67 -10.68 -2.42
C PHE A 55 3.06 -10.30 -1.05
N LYS A 56 1.74 -10.21 -0.92
CA LYS A 56 1.01 -9.63 0.22
C LYS A 56 1.54 -10.07 1.58
N LYS A 57 1.55 -11.36 1.84
CA LYS A 57 1.94 -11.92 3.13
C LYS A 57 3.34 -11.50 3.56
N ASP A 58 4.30 -11.63 2.66
CA ASP A 58 5.70 -11.32 2.98
C ASP A 58 5.92 -9.81 3.03
N ALA A 59 5.27 -9.02 2.14
CA ALA A 59 5.35 -7.57 2.15
C ALA A 59 4.82 -7.01 3.48
N ILE A 60 3.67 -7.49 3.94
CA ILE A 60 3.05 -7.11 5.21
C ILE A 60 3.97 -7.48 6.38
N ALA A 61 4.47 -8.71 6.41
CA ALA A 61 5.37 -9.16 7.48
C ALA A 61 6.66 -8.32 7.54
N MET A 62 7.26 -8.01 6.38
CA MET A 62 8.47 -7.19 6.31
C MET A 62 8.23 -5.74 6.73
N SER A 63 7.16 -5.10 6.25
CA SER A 63 6.84 -3.72 6.63
C SER A 63 6.49 -3.61 8.11
N TYR A 64 5.70 -4.53 8.65
CA TYR A 64 5.39 -4.59 10.07
C TYR A 64 6.65 -4.73 10.92
N LYS A 65 7.51 -5.70 10.59
CA LYS A 65 8.77 -5.91 11.28
C LYS A 65 9.68 -4.68 11.22
N PHE A 66 9.80 -4.07 10.05
CA PHE A 66 10.60 -2.86 9.88
C PHE A 66 10.11 -1.72 10.78
N LEU A 67 8.82 -1.46 10.83
CA LEU A 67 8.27 -0.40 11.67
C LEU A 67 8.41 -0.70 13.17
N THR A 68 8.17 -1.94 13.59
CA THR A 68 8.15 -2.29 15.01
C THR A 68 9.51 -2.63 15.59
N GLU A 69 10.34 -3.39 14.87
CA GLU A 69 11.64 -3.86 15.38
C GLU A 69 12.78 -2.89 15.04
N GLU A 70 12.82 -2.36 13.79
CA GLU A 70 13.94 -1.51 13.35
C GLU A 70 13.70 -0.03 13.71
N LEU A 71 12.48 0.48 13.52
CA LEU A 71 12.13 1.86 13.89
C LEU A 71 11.60 2.00 15.32
N GLY A 72 11.32 0.89 16.02
CA GLY A 72 10.88 0.89 17.40
C GLY A 72 9.49 1.49 17.63
N ILE A 73 8.63 1.47 16.61
CA ILE A 73 7.25 1.93 16.75
C ILE A 73 6.48 0.90 17.59
N ASP A 74 5.80 1.41 18.62
CA ASP A 74 4.95 0.60 19.48
C ASP A 74 3.80 -0.04 18.67
N PRO A 75 3.71 -1.37 18.61
CA PRO A 75 2.63 -2.07 17.91
C PRO A 75 1.22 -1.68 18.39
N GLU A 76 1.08 -1.27 19.66
CA GLU A 76 -0.19 -0.82 20.22
C GLU A 76 -0.71 0.48 19.57
N LYS A 77 0.17 1.25 18.95
CA LYS A 77 -0.15 2.49 18.24
C LYS A 77 -0.41 2.31 16.75
N LEU A 78 -0.26 1.10 16.23
CA LEU A 78 -0.47 0.82 14.80
C LEU A 78 -1.92 0.42 14.54
N SER A 79 -2.50 1.03 13.52
CA SER A 79 -3.75 0.61 12.87
C SER A 79 -3.48 0.43 11.39
N VAL A 80 -4.24 -0.42 10.73
CA VAL A 80 -4.06 -0.70 9.31
C VAL A 80 -5.38 -0.68 8.55
N THR A 81 -5.30 -0.46 7.25
CA THR A 81 -6.46 -0.48 6.36
C THR A 81 -6.28 -1.56 5.30
N CYS A 82 -7.39 -2.07 4.77
CA CYS A 82 -7.43 -3.01 3.67
C CYS A 82 -8.56 -2.63 2.72
N PHE A 83 -8.46 -3.04 1.48
CA PHE A 83 -9.49 -2.78 0.48
C PHE A 83 -10.79 -3.53 0.80
N ALA A 84 -11.90 -2.79 0.83
CA ALA A 84 -13.23 -3.33 1.18
C ALA A 84 -13.87 -4.18 0.07
N GLY A 85 -13.34 -4.09 -1.15
CA GLY A 85 -13.95 -4.70 -2.34
C GLY A 85 -15.04 -3.83 -2.96
N ASP A 86 -15.29 -4.05 -4.25
CA ASP A 86 -16.38 -3.44 -5.01
C ASP A 86 -16.82 -4.36 -6.17
N ALA A 87 -17.49 -3.78 -7.18
CA ALA A 87 -17.92 -4.53 -8.36
C ALA A 87 -16.78 -5.01 -9.27
N ASP A 88 -15.62 -4.35 -9.20
CA ASP A 88 -14.47 -4.62 -10.08
C ASP A 88 -13.45 -5.57 -9.46
N ALA A 89 -13.30 -5.52 -8.13
CA ALA A 89 -12.31 -6.32 -7.41
C ALA A 89 -12.84 -6.77 -6.04
N PRO A 90 -12.53 -8.00 -5.60
CA PRO A 90 -13.01 -8.53 -4.34
C PRO A 90 -12.37 -7.85 -3.13
N LYS A 91 -13.02 -7.98 -1.98
CA LYS A 91 -12.48 -7.59 -0.69
C LYS A 91 -11.15 -8.30 -0.42
N ASP A 92 -10.14 -7.57 0.04
CA ASP A 92 -8.79 -8.09 0.28
C ASP A 92 -8.69 -8.84 1.62
N ILE A 93 -9.23 -10.05 1.63
CA ILE A 93 -9.18 -10.95 2.80
C ILE A 93 -7.75 -11.46 3.02
N GLU A 94 -6.94 -11.59 1.97
CA GLU A 94 -5.55 -12.05 2.11
C GLU A 94 -4.71 -11.06 2.93
N ALA A 95 -4.80 -9.76 2.62
CA ALA A 95 -4.14 -8.72 3.41
C ALA A 95 -4.66 -8.69 4.86
N PHE A 96 -5.98 -8.80 5.05
CA PHE A 96 -6.59 -8.85 6.39
C PHE A 96 -6.03 -10.00 7.24
N GLU A 97 -6.01 -11.21 6.71
CA GLU A 97 -5.47 -12.37 7.43
C GLU A 97 -3.94 -12.24 7.64
N ALA A 98 -3.21 -11.65 6.69
CA ALA A 98 -1.80 -11.40 6.87
C ALA A 98 -1.52 -10.43 8.03
N TRP A 99 -2.33 -9.37 8.18
CA TRP A 99 -2.22 -8.44 9.32
C TRP A 99 -2.53 -9.09 10.66
N LYS A 100 -3.57 -9.91 10.74
CA LYS A 100 -3.89 -10.68 11.96
C LYS A 100 -2.73 -11.60 12.35
N ASN A 101 -2.16 -12.27 11.35
CA ASN A 101 -1.00 -13.15 11.56
C ASN A 101 0.28 -12.37 11.95
N ALA A 102 0.42 -11.11 11.54
CA ALA A 102 1.50 -10.22 11.95
C ALA A 102 1.33 -9.71 13.40
N GLY A 103 0.11 -9.81 13.98
CA GLY A 103 -0.17 -9.42 15.36
C GLY A 103 -1.03 -8.16 15.51
N ILE A 104 -1.57 -7.61 14.43
CA ILE A 104 -2.55 -6.51 14.52
C ILE A 104 -3.90 -7.09 14.91
N PRO A 105 -4.53 -6.65 16.02
CA PRO A 105 -5.84 -7.11 16.42
C PRO A 105 -6.93 -6.61 15.45
N GLU A 106 -7.98 -7.42 15.28
CA GLU A 106 -9.02 -7.21 14.27
C GLU A 106 -9.70 -5.84 14.38
N GLU A 107 -9.90 -5.33 15.59
CA GLU A 107 -10.48 -4.01 15.84
C GLU A 107 -9.62 -2.82 15.38
N ARG A 108 -8.37 -3.07 15.00
CA ARG A 108 -7.46 -2.07 14.42
C ARG A 108 -7.19 -2.29 12.93
N ILE A 109 -7.96 -3.19 12.28
CA ILE A 109 -7.94 -3.43 10.85
C ILE A 109 -9.22 -2.89 10.24
N TYR A 110 -9.13 -1.85 9.44
CA TYR A 110 -10.27 -1.16 8.83
C TYR A 110 -10.39 -1.52 7.36
N PHE A 111 -11.59 -1.41 6.80
CA PHE A 111 -11.84 -1.66 5.39
C PHE A 111 -12.38 -0.41 4.72
N TYR A 112 -11.69 0.07 3.69
CA TYR A 112 -12.11 1.25 2.92
C TYR A 112 -12.21 0.94 1.43
N GLY A 113 -12.91 1.81 0.72
CA GLY A 113 -13.13 1.69 -0.72
C GLY A 113 -11.92 2.12 -1.55
N LYS A 114 -12.16 2.26 -2.86
CA LYS A 114 -11.11 2.69 -3.80
C LYS A 114 -10.57 4.10 -3.56
N GLU A 115 -11.27 4.90 -2.82
CA GLU A 115 -10.83 6.27 -2.51
C GLU A 115 -9.62 6.28 -1.57
N ASP A 116 -9.53 5.28 -0.67
CA ASP A 116 -8.49 5.19 0.35
C ASP A 116 -7.55 3.98 0.11
N ASN A 117 -8.06 2.84 -0.38
CA ASN A 117 -7.28 1.60 -0.48
C ASN A 117 -7.18 1.03 -1.90
N TRP A 118 -6.97 1.92 -2.89
CA TRP A 118 -6.69 1.52 -4.26
C TRP A 118 -5.69 2.45 -4.92
N TRP A 119 -4.63 1.90 -5.45
CA TRP A 119 -3.60 2.65 -6.14
C TRP A 119 -3.58 2.37 -7.64
N ILE A 120 -3.25 3.38 -8.44
CA ILE A 120 -3.11 3.28 -9.89
C ILE A 120 -1.97 4.14 -10.41
N ALA A 121 -1.20 3.62 -11.37
CA ALA A 121 -0.11 4.32 -12.04
C ALA A 121 -0.62 5.19 -13.21
N GLY A 122 -1.21 6.33 -12.90
CA GLY A 122 -1.75 7.24 -13.94
C GLY A 122 -3.17 6.88 -14.38
N GLU A 123 -3.58 7.33 -15.56
CA GLU A 123 -4.92 7.05 -16.09
C GLU A 123 -5.08 5.61 -16.57
N GLU A 124 -4.02 5.08 -17.18
CA GLU A 124 -3.88 3.68 -17.61
C GLU A 124 -2.57 3.13 -17.07
N GLY A 125 -2.59 1.90 -16.54
CA GLY A 125 -1.38 1.28 -16.00
C GLY A 125 -1.65 0.24 -14.93
N PRO A 126 -0.56 -0.29 -14.34
CA PRO A 126 -0.66 -1.20 -13.22
C PRO A 126 -1.39 -0.55 -12.05
N CYS A 127 -2.29 -1.30 -11.44
CA CYS A 127 -3.10 -0.86 -10.31
C CYS A 127 -3.46 -2.05 -9.42
N GLY A 128 -4.05 -1.74 -8.27
CA GLY A 128 -4.55 -2.78 -7.38
C GLY A 128 -4.85 -2.26 -5.99
N PRO A 129 -5.35 -3.16 -5.13
CA PRO A 129 -5.60 -2.83 -3.74
C PRO A 129 -4.30 -2.49 -3.03
N ASP A 130 -4.42 -1.65 -2.03
CA ASP A 130 -3.34 -1.37 -1.12
C ASP A 130 -3.77 -1.57 0.33
N THR A 131 -2.79 -1.53 1.22
CA THR A 131 -2.97 -1.59 2.66
C THR A 131 -2.02 -0.59 3.30
N GLU A 132 -2.61 0.35 4.01
CA GLU A 132 -1.91 1.44 4.65
C GLU A 132 -1.70 1.17 6.13
N MET A 133 -0.61 1.69 6.69
CA MET A 133 -0.27 1.62 8.11
C MET A 133 -0.31 3.01 8.71
N PHE A 134 -1.08 3.15 9.77
CA PHE A 134 -1.31 4.42 10.48
C PHE A 134 -0.74 4.37 11.89
N LEU A 135 -0.08 5.46 12.26
CA LEU A 135 0.39 5.70 13.62
C LEU A 135 -0.63 6.53 14.39
N ASP A 136 -1.04 6.06 15.56
CA ASP A 136 -1.75 6.88 16.55
C ASP A 136 -0.80 7.88 17.18
N THR A 137 -1.02 9.16 16.93
CA THR A 137 -0.20 10.27 17.43
C THR A 137 -0.40 10.58 18.90
N GLY A 138 -1.38 9.94 19.56
CA GLY A 138 -1.80 10.22 20.91
C GLY A 138 -2.76 11.42 21.06
N LYS A 139 -3.16 12.06 19.95
CA LYS A 139 -4.21 13.09 19.99
C LYS A 139 -5.56 12.46 20.37
N PRO A 140 -6.45 13.21 21.04
CA PRO A 140 -7.78 12.72 21.36
C PRO A 140 -8.58 12.39 20.10
N ALA A 141 -9.47 11.41 20.20
CA ALA A 141 -10.42 11.09 19.15
C ALA A 141 -11.34 12.29 18.87
N CYS A 142 -11.63 12.56 17.60
CA CYS A 142 -12.52 13.65 17.18
C CYS A 142 -14.01 13.30 17.38
N SER A 143 -14.32 12.01 17.47
CA SER A 143 -15.66 11.48 17.71
C SER A 143 -15.58 10.03 18.23
N GLU A 144 -16.70 9.44 18.57
CA GLU A 144 -16.80 8.00 18.93
C GLU A 144 -16.41 7.08 17.75
N ASN A 145 -16.60 7.55 16.51
CA ASN A 145 -16.27 6.81 15.30
C ASN A 145 -14.92 7.28 14.68
N CYS A 146 -14.02 7.82 15.50
CA CYS A 146 -12.71 8.26 15.03
C CYS A 146 -11.87 7.07 14.54
N GLN A 147 -11.39 7.15 13.30
CA GLN A 147 -10.68 6.06 12.63
C GLN A 147 -9.62 6.63 11.67
N PRO A 148 -8.74 5.81 11.07
CA PRO A 148 -7.64 6.28 10.22
C PRO A 148 -8.03 7.23 9.08
N SER A 149 -9.21 7.10 8.49
CA SER A 149 -9.71 8.02 7.44
C SER A 149 -10.07 9.42 7.95
N CYS A 150 -10.10 9.66 9.27
CA CYS A 150 -10.40 10.98 9.82
C CYS A 150 -9.23 11.95 9.65
N ASN A 151 -9.54 13.19 9.19
CA ASN A 151 -8.55 14.26 9.04
C ASN A 151 -8.23 15.02 10.35
N CYS A 152 -8.50 14.42 11.51
CA CYS A 152 -8.30 15.08 12.81
C CYS A 152 -6.84 15.08 13.29
N GLY A 153 -5.96 14.33 12.62
CA GLY A 153 -4.56 14.18 12.96
C GLY A 153 -4.28 13.25 14.13
N LYS A 154 -5.29 12.47 14.59
CA LYS A 154 -5.06 11.37 15.52
C LYS A 154 -4.26 10.26 14.85
N TYR A 155 -4.62 9.89 13.64
CA TYR A 155 -3.92 8.89 12.84
C TYR A 155 -3.15 9.57 11.70
N VAL A 156 -1.92 9.14 11.50
CA VAL A 156 -1.05 9.59 10.40
C VAL A 156 -0.56 8.37 9.65
N GLU A 157 -0.80 8.34 8.33
CA GLU A 157 -0.26 7.32 7.46
C GLU A 157 1.28 7.38 7.45
N ILE A 158 1.93 6.25 7.69
CA ILE A 158 3.39 6.13 7.75
C ILE A 158 3.95 5.13 6.76
N TRP A 159 3.12 4.27 6.19
CA TRP A 159 3.51 3.28 5.20
C TRP A 159 2.31 2.83 4.37
N ASN A 160 2.57 2.51 3.09
CA ASN A 160 1.57 1.92 2.20
C ASN A 160 2.18 0.74 1.43
N ASN A 161 1.55 -0.43 1.47
CA ASN A 161 1.88 -1.59 0.66
C ASN A 161 0.89 -1.69 -0.50
N VAL A 162 1.36 -1.45 -1.72
CA VAL A 162 0.54 -1.51 -2.94
C VAL A 162 0.71 -2.87 -3.62
N PHE A 163 -0.41 -3.54 -3.90
CA PHE A 163 -0.45 -4.85 -4.55
C PHE A 163 -0.95 -4.71 -5.99
N MET A 164 -0.03 -4.63 -6.93
CA MET A 164 -0.34 -4.41 -8.35
C MET A 164 -0.82 -5.72 -9.00
N GLU A 165 -2.09 -6.05 -8.78
CA GLU A 165 -2.73 -7.27 -9.29
C GLU A 165 -3.43 -7.04 -10.63
N TYR A 166 -3.71 -5.78 -10.97
CA TYR A 166 -4.54 -5.42 -12.11
C TYR A 166 -3.82 -4.42 -13.02
N TYR A 167 -4.27 -4.41 -14.27
CA TYR A 167 -3.95 -3.35 -15.24
C TYR A 167 -5.24 -2.64 -15.63
N LYS A 168 -5.27 -1.34 -15.49
CA LYS A 168 -6.37 -0.51 -15.98
C LYS A 168 -6.05 -0.05 -17.40
N SER A 169 -6.94 -0.35 -18.33
CA SER A 169 -6.97 0.17 -19.70
C SER A 169 -8.25 0.97 -19.94
N LYS A 170 -8.40 1.52 -21.14
CA LYS A 170 -9.66 2.18 -21.56
C LYS A 170 -10.86 1.24 -21.54
N ASP A 171 -10.61 -0.06 -21.74
CA ASP A 171 -11.66 -1.09 -21.80
C ASP A 171 -12.01 -1.67 -20.42
N GLY A 172 -11.33 -1.27 -19.35
CA GLY A 172 -11.57 -1.72 -17.98
C GLY A 172 -10.36 -2.34 -17.29
N LEU A 173 -10.62 -3.06 -16.18
CA LEU A 173 -9.61 -3.75 -15.39
C LEU A 173 -9.36 -5.16 -15.92
N SER A 174 -8.09 -5.53 -16.00
CA SER A 174 -7.64 -6.91 -16.28
C SER A 174 -6.64 -7.34 -15.21
N LEU A 175 -6.63 -8.64 -14.84
CA LEU A 175 -5.63 -9.19 -13.93
C LEU A 175 -4.25 -9.18 -14.58
N ILE A 176 -3.24 -8.78 -13.81
CA ILE A 176 -1.83 -8.92 -14.21
C ILE A 176 -1.23 -10.13 -13.50
N HIS A 177 -0.84 -11.13 -14.25
CA HIS A 177 -0.15 -12.31 -13.71
C HIS A 177 1.37 -12.07 -13.51
N ILE A 178 1.76 -10.98 -12.83
CA ILE A 178 3.18 -10.67 -12.62
C ILE A 178 3.73 -11.31 -11.35
N SER A 179 2.89 -11.66 -10.40
CA SER A 179 3.32 -12.15 -9.08
C SER A 179 3.30 -13.66 -8.91
N GLU A 180 2.76 -14.44 -9.85
CA GLU A 180 2.90 -15.88 -9.80
C GLU A 180 4.11 -16.34 -10.62
N PRO A 181 4.96 -17.25 -10.05
CA PRO A 181 5.88 -18.00 -10.89
C PRO A 181 5.02 -18.76 -11.90
N THR A 182 5.20 -18.45 -13.18
CA THR A 182 4.47 -19.05 -14.30
C THR A 182 4.25 -20.55 -14.06
N ARG A 183 3.03 -20.95 -13.70
CA ARG A 183 2.57 -22.31 -13.97
C ARG A 183 2.54 -22.41 -15.49
N ARG A 184 3.56 -23.02 -16.06
CA ARG A 184 3.48 -23.53 -17.42
C ARG A 184 2.32 -24.51 -17.41
N THR A 185 1.24 -24.18 -18.08
CA THR A 185 0.27 -25.17 -18.53
C THR A 185 1.02 -26.08 -19.50
N PRO A 186 1.13 -27.39 -19.28
CA PRO A 186 1.66 -28.28 -20.29
C PRO A 186 0.70 -28.22 -21.48
N ILE A 187 1.28 -28.08 -22.66
CA ILE A 187 0.58 -28.27 -23.94
C ILE A 187 0.25 -29.76 -24.07
#